data_e9c5e60bae1219c96635a0d823061e0d
#
_entry.id   e9c5e60bae1219c96635a0d823061e0d
#
_cell.length_a   1.000
_cell.length_b   1.000
_cell.length_c   1.000
_cell.angle_alpha   90.00
_cell.angle_beta   90.00
_cell.angle_gamma   90.00
#
_symmetry.space_group_name_H-M   'P 1'
#
loop_
_entity.id
_entity.type
_entity.pdbx_description
1 polymer ?
#
loop_
_entity_poly.entity_id
_entity_poly.type
_entity_poly.pdbx_seq_one_letter_code
_entity_poly.pdbx_strand_id
1 'polypeptide(L)'
;MSSRCTVICAFLCFAATASAFSVAPNPSRRTVIASWISGGAAVVTGATTLTPPANARLEAVNRPDLLPTEAGLNVIQTEKFLTAGQARRMNDLLKALERDTGFRVRVLCQAYPNTPGLAIRDYWDLGKEGQKDDKYIVLVVDQFGGKGNVLNFNVGDGVKLNLPNVFWTRLQAKFGNTFYVRDNGIDLAITNAVEAITTCLRSEDQYCVNVPDEAPSLKSLGMS
;
A
#
# COMPACT_ATOMS: atom_id res chain seq x y z
N MET A 1 65.73 13.27 -3.51
CA MET A 1 65.59 14.13 -4.67
C MET A 1 64.13 14.56 -4.76
N SER A 2 64.01 15.84 -4.62
CA SER A 2 62.79 16.64 -4.50
C SER A 2 62.05 16.74 -5.85
N SER A 3 60.71 16.69 -5.84
CA SER A 3 59.93 17.47 -6.81
C SER A 3 58.54 17.76 -6.28
N ARG A 4 58.36 18.97 -5.81
CA ARG A 4 57.09 19.59 -5.44
C ARG A 4 56.38 20.02 -6.75
N CYS A 5 55.14 19.64 -6.94
CA CYS A 5 54.28 20.20 -7.95
C CYS A 5 53.10 20.91 -7.27
N THR A 6 53.21 22.24 -7.29
CA THR A 6 52.21 23.19 -6.81
C THR A 6 51.22 23.41 -7.95
N VAL A 7 49.94 23.11 -7.78
CA VAL A 7 48.89 23.50 -8.73
C VAL A 7 47.92 24.44 -8.04
N ILE A 8 47.81 25.58 -8.68
CA ILE A 8 47.11 26.80 -8.33
C ILE A 8 45.59 26.57 -8.43
N CYS A 9 44.89 26.89 -7.34
CA CYS A 9 43.43 27.03 -7.30
C CYS A 9 43.01 28.31 -8.06
N ALA A 10 42.27 28.15 -9.15
CA ALA A 10 41.49 29.22 -9.75
C ALA A 10 40.04 29.16 -9.23
N PHE A 11 39.69 30.16 -8.39
CA PHE A 11 38.32 30.41 -7.95
C PHE A 11 37.53 31.03 -9.13
N LEU A 12 36.53 30.33 -9.62
CA LEU A 12 35.49 30.88 -10.49
C LEU A 12 34.20 31.06 -9.65
N CYS A 13 33.94 32.31 -9.28
CA CYS A 13 32.65 32.76 -8.74
C CYS A 13 31.60 32.68 -9.86
N PHE A 14 30.64 31.77 -9.73
CA PHE A 14 29.41 31.79 -10.52
C PHE A 14 28.32 32.47 -9.66
N ALA A 15 27.93 33.65 -10.10
CA ALA A 15 26.80 34.39 -9.57
C ALA A 15 25.52 33.70 -9.98
N ALA A 16 24.78 33.15 -9.00
CA ALA A 16 23.46 32.58 -9.18
C ALA A 16 22.43 33.73 -9.24
N THR A 17 21.88 33.99 -10.43
CA THR A 17 20.70 34.84 -10.60
C THR A 17 19.46 34.07 -10.20
N ALA A 18 18.85 34.45 -9.08
CA ALA A 18 17.55 33.97 -8.64
C ALA A 18 16.45 34.58 -9.52
N SER A 19 15.85 33.77 -10.38
CA SER A 19 14.62 34.14 -11.10
C SER A 19 13.43 33.88 -10.19
N ALA A 20 12.85 34.93 -9.67
CA ALA A 20 11.58 34.88 -8.93
C ALA A 20 10.44 34.60 -9.92
N PHE A 21 9.84 33.41 -9.84
CA PHE A 21 8.60 33.08 -10.53
C PHE A 21 7.44 33.71 -9.76
N SER A 22 6.94 34.83 -10.27
CA SER A 22 5.73 35.48 -9.81
C SER A 22 4.52 34.69 -10.35
N VAL A 23 3.83 33.97 -9.49
CA VAL A 23 2.52 33.35 -9.78
C VAL A 23 1.46 34.45 -9.63
N ALA A 24 0.89 34.89 -10.75
CA ALA A 24 -0.22 35.81 -10.77
C ALA A 24 -1.53 35.10 -10.29
N PRO A 25 -2.33 35.68 -9.39
CA PRO A 25 -3.62 35.14 -9.02
C PRO A 25 -4.64 35.36 -10.15
N ASN A 26 -5.34 34.30 -10.52
CA ASN A 26 -6.39 34.28 -11.53
C ASN A 26 -7.68 34.91 -10.96
N PRO A 27 -8.15 36.08 -11.44
CA PRO A 27 -9.40 36.66 -10.99
C PRO A 27 -10.57 36.19 -11.86
N SER A 28 -11.20 35.10 -11.49
CA SER A 28 -12.52 34.75 -12.05
C SER A 28 -13.58 35.01 -10.99
N ARG A 29 -13.86 36.26 -10.74
CA ARG A 29 -15.09 36.68 -10.05
C ARG A 29 -16.07 37.23 -11.09
N ARG A 30 -17.04 36.42 -11.47
CA ARG A 30 -18.25 36.91 -12.12
C ARG A 30 -19.10 37.58 -11.03
N THR A 31 -19.09 38.91 -11.05
CA THR A 31 -19.99 39.76 -10.30
C THR A 31 -21.36 39.64 -10.89
N VAL A 32 -22.29 38.97 -10.21
CA VAL A 32 -23.70 38.98 -10.57
C VAL A 32 -24.35 40.19 -9.95
N ILE A 33 -24.77 41.13 -10.78
CA ILE A 33 -25.48 42.33 -10.40
C ILE A 33 -26.86 41.91 -9.87
N ALA A 34 -27.11 42.25 -8.59
CA ALA A 34 -28.42 42.07 -7.97
C ALA A 34 -29.35 43.20 -8.44
N SER A 35 -30.33 42.89 -9.23
CA SER A 35 -31.48 43.79 -9.48
C SER A 35 -32.51 43.61 -8.38
N TRP A 36 -32.83 44.70 -7.71
CA TRP A 36 -33.87 44.80 -6.69
C TRP A 36 -35.24 44.75 -7.37
N ILE A 37 -36.04 43.74 -7.08
CA ILE A 37 -37.47 43.79 -7.24
C ILE A 37 -38.12 43.39 -5.92
N SER A 38 -38.76 44.32 -5.31
CA SER A 38 -39.60 44.21 -4.13
C SER A 38 -40.85 43.43 -4.43
N GLY A 39 -41.26 42.51 -3.61
CA GLY A 39 -42.60 41.97 -3.56
C GLY A 39 -42.70 40.51 -3.10
N GLY A 40 -43.32 40.30 -1.93
CA GLY A 40 -44.00 39.05 -1.61
C GLY A 40 -43.26 38.09 -0.65
N ALA A 41 -43.66 38.14 0.61
CA ALA A 41 -43.29 37.14 1.62
C ALA A 41 -43.91 35.79 1.28
N ALA A 42 -43.05 34.82 1.00
CA ALA A 42 -43.39 33.40 1.12
C ALA A 42 -42.24 32.75 1.88
N VAL A 43 -42.47 32.47 3.15
CA VAL A 43 -41.56 31.66 3.97
C VAL A 43 -41.70 30.22 3.50
N VAL A 44 -40.87 29.82 2.57
CA VAL A 44 -40.62 28.40 2.27
C VAL A 44 -39.46 27.97 3.12
N THR A 45 -39.73 27.34 4.27
CA THR A 45 -38.75 26.57 5.01
C THR A 45 -38.38 25.31 4.24
N GLY A 46 -37.60 25.51 3.19
CA GLY A 46 -36.91 24.42 2.50
C GLY A 46 -35.76 23.93 3.39
N ALA A 47 -35.96 22.83 4.12
CA ALA A 47 -34.87 22.07 4.69
C ALA A 47 -34.01 21.57 3.53
N THR A 48 -32.98 22.34 3.18
CA THR A 48 -31.90 21.84 2.32
C THR A 48 -31.15 20.79 3.13
N THR A 49 -31.53 19.54 2.93
CA THR A 49 -30.67 18.41 3.32
C THR A 49 -29.37 18.57 2.54
N LEU A 50 -28.36 19.14 3.20
CA LEU A 50 -26.99 19.11 2.70
C LEU A 50 -26.58 17.64 2.68
N THR A 51 -26.79 16.99 1.55
CA THR A 51 -26.15 15.70 1.28
C THR A 51 -24.64 15.95 1.31
N PRO A 52 -23.91 15.34 2.24
CA PRO A 52 -22.46 15.47 2.27
C PRO A 52 -21.92 14.98 0.91
N PRO A 53 -20.90 15.65 0.34
CA PRO A 53 -20.28 15.19 -0.89
C PRO A 53 -19.83 13.76 -0.68
N ALA A 54 -20.20 12.87 -1.59
CA ALA A 54 -19.84 11.46 -1.58
C ALA A 54 -18.34 11.29 -1.91
N ASN A 55 -17.48 11.86 -1.10
CA ASN A 55 -16.11 11.44 -0.94
C ASN A 55 -16.13 10.31 0.08
N ALA A 56 -16.60 9.15 -0.35
CA ALA A 56 -16.38 7.92 0.38
C ALA A 56 -14.87 7.65 0.35
N ARG A 57 -14.13 8.25 1.27
CA ARG A 57 -12.77 7.80 1.58
C ARG A 57 -12.91 6.34 1.98
N LEU A 58 -12.16 5.48 1.32
CA LEU A 58 -12.04 4.06 1.71
C LEU A 58 -11.75 3.88 3.21
N GLU A 59 -11.19 4.90 3.85
CA GLU A 59 -10.92 5.00 5.30
C GLU A 59 -12.18 5.03 6.17
N ALA A 60 -13.36 5.31 5.60
CA ALA A 60 -14.62 5.33 6.34
C ALA A 60 -15.35 3.97 6.36
N VAL A 61 -14.87 2.99 5.61
CA VAL A 61 -15.46 1.64 5.60
C VAL A 61 -14.96 0.87 6.80
N ASN A 62 -15.89 0.41 7.64
CA ASN A 62 -15.61 -0.46 8.78
C ASN A 62 -16.64 -1.58 8.80
N ARG A 63 -16.27 -2.76 8.27
CA ARG A 63 -17.15 -3.92 8.13
C ARG A 63 -16.54 -5.15 8.80
N PRO A 64 -16.69 -5.28 10.13
CA PRO A 64 -16.22 -6.44 10.87
C PRO A 64 -16.98 -7.73 10.51
N ASP A 65 -18.19 -7.61 9.93
CA ASP A 65 -19.02 -8.73 9.48
C ASP A 65 -18.36 -9.56 8.36
N LEU A 66 -17.42 -8.98 7.63
CA LEU A 66 -16.66 -9.68 6.58
C LEU A 66 -15.46 -10.46 7.12
N LEU A 67 -15.12 -10.29 8.38
CA LEU A 67 -13.98 -10.95 8.98
C LEU A 67 -14.38 -12.31 9.58
N PRO A 68 -13.48 -13.31 9.52
CA PRO A 68 -13.74 -14.60 10.15
C PRO A 68 -13.80 -14.46 11.67
N THR A 69 -14.62 -15.30 12.30
CA THR A 69 -14.71 -15.38 13.78
C THR A 69 -13.49 -16.04 14.42
N GLU A 70 -12.74 -16.82 13.63
CA GLU A 70 -11.50 -17.44 14.08
C GLU A 70 -10.40 -16.39 14.21
N ALA A 71 -9.82 -16.26 15.39
CA ALA A 71 -8.69 -15.37 15.63
C ALA A 71 -7.36 -15.98 15.13
N GLY A 72 -6.41 -15.12 14.76
CA GLY A 72 -5.04 -15.54 14.45
C GLY A 72 -4.82 -16.09 13.04
N LEU A 73 -5.72 -15.82 12.10
CA LEU A 73 -5.49 -16.10 10.69
C LEU A 73 -4.63 -15.01 10.05
N ASN A 74 -3.54 -15.42 9.39
CA ASN A 74 -2.66 -14.51 8.66
C ASN A 74 -3.15 -14.24 7.24
N VAL A 75 -3.99 -15.13 6.70
CA VAL A 75 -4.59 -15.03 5.37
C VAL A 75 -6.09 -14.93 5.50
N ILE A 76 -6.67 -13.81 5.09
CA ILE A 76 -8.11 -13.57 5.08
C ILE A 76 -8.56 -13.34 3.66
N GLN A 77 -9.64 -14.01 3.27
CA GLN A 77 -10.24 -13.90 1.97
C GLN A 77 -11.70 -13.49 2.10
N THR A 78 -12.01 -12.22 1.86
CA THR A 78 -13.37 -11.76 1.60
C THR A 78 -13.77 -12.07 0.16
N GLU A 79 -12.76 -12.17 -0.72
CA GLU A 79 -12.87 -12.68 -2.09
C GLU A 79 -11.93 -13.86 -2.29
N LYS A 80 -12.43 -14.94 -2.89
CA LYS A 80 -11.72 -16.22 -3.02
C LYS A 80 -10.75 -16.21 -4.19
N PHE A 81 -9.56 -15.67 -3.99
CA PHE A 81 -8.46 -15.71 -4.97
C PHE A 81 -7.58 -16.95 -4.81
N LEU A 82 -7.51 -17.52 -3.61
CA LEU A 82 -6.75 -18.72 -3.32
C LEU A 82 -7.68 -19.89 -3.03
N THR A 83 -7.28 -21.08 -3.40
CA THR A 83 -7.95 -22.30 -2.95
C THR A 83 -7.78 -22.48 -1.43
N ALA A 84 -8.68 -23.22 -0.79
CA ALA A 84 -8.59 -23.49 0.65
C ALA A 84 -7.26 -24.13 1.06
N GLY A 85 -6.71 -24.98 0.20
CA GLY A 85 -5.41 -25.61 0.42
C GLY A 85 -4.25 -24.63 0.33
N GLN A 86 -4.26 -23.72 -0.67
CA GLN A 86 -3.25 -22.67 -0.82
C GLN A 86 -3.29 -21.70 0.38
N ALA A 87 -4.48 -21.23 0.75
CA ALA A 87 -4.65 -20.33 1.88
C ALA A 87 -4.16 -20.93 3.20
N ARG A 88 -4.44 -22.22 3.45
CA ARG A 88 -3.97 -22.92 4.65
C ARG A 88 -2.44 -23.03 4.67
N ARG A 89 -1.83 -23.51 3.60
CA ARG A 89 -0.36 -23.63 3.50
C ARG A 89 0.33 -22.27 3.66
N MET A 90 -0.20 -21.24 3.01
CA MET A 90 0.30 -19.86 3.15
C MET A 90 0.19 -19.36 4.59
N ASN A 91 -0.96 -19.61 5.26
CA ASN A 91 -1.13 -19.24 6.66
C ASN A 91 -0.10 -19.92 7.57
N ASP A 92 0.18 -21.21 7.35
CA ASP A 92 1.18 -21.96 8.12
C ASP A 92 2.61 -21.46 7.85
N LEU A 93 2.93 -21.13 6.59
CA LEU A 93 4.20 -20.52 6.20
C LEU A 93 4.41 -19.16 6.91
N LEU A 94 3.38 -18.31 6.92
CA LEU A 94 3.45 -17.00 7.55
C LEU A 94 3.53 -17.09 9.09
N LYS A 95 2.85 -18.06 9.71
CA LYS A 95 3.00 -18.34 11.15
C LYS A 95 4.44 -18.79 11.48
N ALA A 96 5.02 -19.66 10.66
CA ALA A 96 6.40 -20.08 10.84
C ALA A 96 7.38 -18.92 10.67
N LEU A 97 7.19 -18.07 9.64
CA LEU A 97 8.00 -16.88 9.43
C LEU A 97 7.97 -15.94 10.64
N GLU A 98 6.78 -15.66 11.15
CA GLU A 98 6.60 -14.78 12.32
C GLU A 98 7.33 -15.33 13.56
N ARG A 99 7.22 -16.63 13.81
CA ARG A 99 7.93 -17.29 14.92
C ARG A 99 9.45 -17.23 14.76
N ASP A 100 9.94 -17.42 13.52
CA ASP A 100 11.36 -17.57 13.24
C ASP A 100 12.08 -16.21 13.16
N THR A 101 11.39 -15.16 12.67
CA THR A 101 11.99 -13.85 12.36
C THR A 101 11.40 -12.68 13.15
N GLY A 102 10.22 -12.85 13.72
CA GLY A 102 9.47 -11.79 14.40
C GLY A 102 8.75 -10.83 13.45
N PHE A 103 8.84 -11.02 12.12
CA PHE A 103 8.09 -10.22 11.15
C PHE A 103 6.69 -10.77 10.95
N ARG A 104 5.69 -9.92 11.08
CA ARG A 104 4.28 -10.26 10.90
C ARG A 104 3.82 -9.96 9.47
N VAL A 105 3.68 -10.99 8.66
CA VAL A 105 3.13 -10.86 7.30
C VAL A 105 1.67 -11.27 7.31
N ARG A 106 0.80 -10.44 6.74
CA ARG A 106 -0.65 -10.63 6.67
C ARG A 106 -1.12 -10.44 5.23
N VAL A 107 -2.07 -11.25 4.79
CA VAL A 107 -2.62 -11.22 3.44
C VAL A 107 -4.12 -11.04 3.50
N LEU A 108 -4.63 -9.98 2.88
CA LEU A 108 -6.04 -9.70 2.71
C LEU A 108 -6.40 -9.78 1.23
N CYS A 109 -7.24 -10.74 0.88
CA CYS A 109 -7.84 -10.86 -0.46
C CYS A 109 -9.22 -10.22 -0.43
N GLN A 110 -9.41 -9.11 -1.17
CA GLN A 110 -10.66 -8.37 -1.20
C GLN A 110 -11.03 -7.92 -2.61
N ALA A 111 -12.30 -7.62 -2.81
CA ALA A 111 -12.80 -6.95 -4.01
C ALA A 111 -13.88 -5.94 -3.60
N TYR A 112 -13.79 -4.72 -4.11
CA TYR A 112 -14.82 -3.72 -3.88
C TYR A 112 -16.20 -4.23 -4.39
N PRO A 113 -17.32 -4.07 -3.62
CA PRO A 113 -17.48 -3.34 -2.36
C PRO A 113 -17.20 -4.17 -1.08
N ASN A 114 -16.75 -5.43 -1.19
CA ASN A 114 -16.55 -6.34 -0.07
C ASN A 114 -15.18 -6.11 0.58
N THR A 115 -14.99 -4.94 1.18
CA THR A 115 -13.76 -4.57 1.87
C THR A 115 -14.03 -4.41 3.37
N PRO A 116 -13.24 -5.05 4.27
CA PRO A 116 -13.42 -4.90 5.70
C PRO A 116 -13.01 -3.52 6.23
N GLY A 117 -12.21 -2.77 5.47
CA GLY A 117 -11.75 -1.45 5.83
C GLY A 117 -10.93 -1.44 7.12
N LEU A 118 -11.26 -0.53 8.06
CA LEU A 118 -10.51 -0.38 9.31
C LEU A 118 -10.61 -1.59 10.25
N ALA A 119 -11.66 -2.39 10.14
CA ALA A 119 -11.86 -3.58 10.99
C ALA A 119 -10.69 -4.57 10.91
N ILE A 120 -9.97 -4.62 9.77
CA ILE A 120 -8.83 -5.52 9.61
C ILE A 120 -7.64 -5.16 10.50
N ARG A 121 -7.46 -3.88 10.83
CA ARG A 121 -6.39 -3.42 11.74
C ARG A 121 -6.63 -3.93 13.16
N ASP A 122 -7.89 -3.88 13.60
CA ASP A 122 -8.28 -4.37 14.92
C ASP A 122 -8.18 -5.89 14.99
N TYR A 123 -8.58 -6.57 13.92
CA TYR A 123 -8.50 -8.04 13.85
C TYR A 123 -7.06 -8.56 13.97
N TRP A 124 -6.10 -7.89 13.31
CA TRP A 124 -4.69 -8.27 13.34
C TRP A 124 -3.88 -7.54 14.41
N ASP A 125 -4.51 -6.72 15.22
CA ASP A 125 -3.86 -5.94 16.28
C ASP A 125 -2.69 -5.09 15.75
N LEU A 126 -2.93 -4.36 14.66
CA LEU A 126 -1.90 -3.58 13.96
C LEU A 126 -2.03 -2.09 14.29
N GLY A 127 -0.89 -1.49 14.69
CA GLY A 127 -0.78 -0.04 14.80
C GLY A 127 -1.63 0.59 15.90
N LYS A 128 -1.86 -0.10 17.02
CA LYS A 128 -2.43 0.50 18.22
C LYS A 128 -1.47 1.53 18.79
N GLU A 129 -2.00 2.70 19.20
CA GLU A 129 -1.19 3.73 19.85
C GLU A 129 -0.46 3.15 21.07
N GLY A 130 0.86 3.36 21.11
CA GLY A 130 1.72 2.85 22.16
C GLY A 130 2.36 1.47 21.92
N GLN A 131 1.93 0.73 20.90
CA GLN A 131 2.65 -0.47 20.47
C GLN A 131 3.75 -0.11 19.49
N LYS A 132 5.00 -0.35 19.89
CA LYS A 132 6.19 -0.24 19.01
C LYS A 132 6.32 -1.43 18.05
N ASP A 133 5.21 -1.97 17.59
CA ASP A 133 5.24 -3.12 16.70
C ASP A 133 5.21 -2.67 15.25
N ASP A 134 6.35 -2.18 14.80
CA ASP A 134 6.53 -1.67 13.44
C ASP A 134 6.96 -2.74 12.45
N LYS A 135 7.10 -4.02 12.90
CA LYS A 135 7.55 -5.14 12.07
C LYS A 135 6.38 -5.88 11.39
N TYR A 136 5.48 -5.14 10.75
CA TYR A 136 4.36 -5.75 10.05
C TYR A 136 4.36 -5.42 8.55
N ILE A 137 3.85 -6.35 7.78
CA ILE A 137 3.62 -6.23 6.33
C ILE A 137 2.20 -6.72 6.05
N VAL A 138 1.36 -5.84 5.52
CA VAL A 138 0.02 -6.22 5.06
C VAL A 138 -0.01 -6.16 3.55
N LEU A 139 -0.16 -7.31 2.91
CA LEU A 139 -0.46 -7.42 1.49
C LEU A 139 -1.97 -7.35 1.29
N VAL A 140 -2.43 -6.30 0.66
CA VAL A 140 -3.83 -6.16 0.23
C VAL A 140 -3.92 -6.48 -1.25
N VAL A 141 -4.66 -7.53 -1.57
CA VAL A 141 -4.93 -7.96 -2.95
C VAL A 141 -6.30 -7.45 -3.33
N ASP A 142 -6.35 -6.57 -4.33
CA ASP A 142 -7.59 -6.01 -4.84
C ASP A 142 -7.56 -5.96 -6.37
N GLN A 143 -8.36 -6.83 -6.98
CA GLN A 143 -8.42 -6.96 -8.44
C GLN A 143 -9.00 -5.70 -9.12
N PHE A 144 -9.82 -4.93 -8.41
CA PHE A 144 -10.53 -3.77 -8.92
C PHE A 144 -10.02 -2.44 -8.35
N GLY A 145 -8.93 -2.45 -7.61
CA GLY A 145 -8.37 -1.30 -6.86
C GLY A 145 -7.86 -0.10 -7.69
N GLY A 146 -8.07 -0.08 -8.98
CA GLY A 146 -8.11 1.13 -9.80
C GLY A 146 -6.79 1.77 -10.23
N LYS A 147 -5.62 1.24 -9.89
CA LYS A 147 -4.32 1.86 -10.25
C LYS A 147 -3.40 0.97 -11.09
N GLY A 148 -3.95 -0.05 -11.75
CA GLY A 148 -3.16 -0.97 -12.58
C GLY A 148 -2.30 -1.97 -11.80
N ASN A 149 -2.27 -1.91 -10.47
CA ASN A 149 -1.61 -2.86 -9.60
C ASN A 149 -2.64 -3.57 -8.72
N VAL A 150 -2.64 -4.89 -8.76
CA VAL A 150 -3.52 -5.74 -7.96
C VAL A 150 -2.98 -5.92 -6.53
N LEU A 151 -1.66 -5.85 -6.35
CA LEU A 151 -0.98 -6.01 -5.08
C LEU A 151 -0.66 -4.64 -4.46
N ASN A 152 -1.17 -4.39 -3.26
CA ASN A 152 -0.90 -3.18 -2.49
C ASN A 152 -0.27 -3.56 -1.16
N PHE A 153 0.76 -2.83 -0.74
CA PHE A 153 1.50 -3.12 0.49
C PHE A 153 1.35 -1.99 1.50
N ASN A 154 1.00 -2.35 2.73
CA ASN A 154 1.09 -1.47 3.89
C ASN A 154 2.17 -2.03 4.82
N VAL A 155 3.23 -1.25 5.04
CA VAL A 155 4.46 -1.73 5.66
C VAL A 155 4.81 -0.85 6.85
N GLY A 156 5.05 -1.47 7.99
CA GLY A 156 5.50 -0.80 9.21
C GLY A 156 6.94 -0.28 9.08
N ASP A 157 7.26 0.73 9.88
CA ASP A 157 8.57 1.40 9.80
C ASP A 157 9.73 0.45 10.14
N GLY A 158 9.51 -0.52 11.03
CA GLY A 158 10.52 -1.51 11.41
C GLY A 158 10.91 -2.48 10.29
N VAL A 159 10.15 -2.53 9.20
CA VAL A 159 10.46 -3.36 8.01
C VAL A 159 11.30 -2.61 6.99
N LYS A 160 11.23 -1.28 6.96
CA LYS A 160 11.84 -0.44 5.90
C LYS A 160 13.36 -0.54 5.84
N LEU A 161 14.01 -0.86 6.97
CA LEU A 161 15.45 -1.08 7.02
C LEU A 161 15.85 -2.39 6.34
N ASN A 162 14.98 -3.40 6.40
CA ASN A 162 15.20 -4.72 5.82
C ASN A 162 14.75 -4.76 4.33
N LEU A 163 13.55 -4.24 4.08
CA LEU A 163 12.93 -4.18 2.75
C LEU A 163 12.61 -2.72 2.41
N PRO A 164 13.52 -2.01 1.71
CA PRO A 164 13.36 -0.60 1.38
C PRO A 164 12.22 -0.39 0.36
N ASN A 165 11.76 0.86 0.20
CA ASN A 165 10.65 1.21 -0.69
C ASN A 165 10.85 0.74 -2.14
N VAL A 166 12.11 0.67 -2.60
CA VAL A 166 12.46 0.17 -3.95
C VAL A 166 12.07 -1.30 -4.12
N PHE A 167 12.23 -2.12 -3.07
CA PHE A 167 11.81 -3.52 -3.09
C PHE A 167 10.31 -3.65 -3.37
N TRP A 168 9.47 -2.89 -2.67
CA TRP A 168 8.00 -2.93 -2.84
C TRP A 168 7.57 -2.48 -4.22
N THR A 169 8.18 -1.43 -4.75
CA THR A 169 7.92 -0.95 -6.12
C THR A 169 8.27 -2.02 -7.16
N ARG A 170 9.41 -2.69 -7.01
CA ARG A 170 9.83 -3.78 -7.90
C ARG A 170 8.92 -5.00 -7.77
N LEU A 171 8.51 -5.34 -6.55
CA LEU A 171 7.60 -6.45 -6.29
C LEU A 171 6.24 -6.23 -6.95
N GLN A 172 5.68 -5.03 -6.81
CA GLN A 172 4.44 -4.63 -7.49
C GLN A 172 4.58 -4.65 -9.01
N ALA A 173 5.68 -4.12 -9.55
CA ALA A 173 5.92 -4.12 -10.99
C ALA A 173 6.08 -5.54 -11.55
N LYS A 174 6.67 -6.46 -10.78
CA LYS A 174 6.95 -7.83 -11.22
C LYS A 174 5.69 -8.70 -11.17
N PHE A 175 4.98 -8.73 -10.05
CA PHE A 175 3.87 -9.66 -9.80
C PHE A 175 2.49 -9.00 -9.70
N GLY A 176 2.44 -7.69 -9.38
CA GLY A 176 1.19 -6.98 -9.13
C GLY A 176 0.57 -6.33 -10.37
N ASN A 177 1.26 -6.31 -11.51
CA ASN A 177 0.72 -5.68 -12.70
C ASN A 177 -0.38 -6.53 -13.35
N THR A 178 -1.35 -5.87 -13.98
CA THR A 178 -2.52 -6.52 -14.57
C THR A 178 -2.17 -7.49 -15.70
N PHE A 179 -1.07 -7.28 -16.42
CA PHE A 179 -0.63 -8.19 -17.48
C PHE A 179 -0.14 -9.50 -16.88
N TYR A 180 0.69 -9.43 -15.82
CA TYR A 180 1.15 -10.63 -15.13
C TYR A 180 -0.01 -11.46 -14.57
N VAL A 181 -0.97 -10.77 -13.91
CA VAL A 181 -2.16 -11.43 -13.32
C VAL A 181 -3.04 -12.07 -14.39
N ARG A 182 -3.22 -11.40 -15.54
CA ARG A 182 -3.98 -11.96 -16.66
C ARG A 182 -3.33 -13.21 -17.24
N ASP A 183 -2.01 -13.23 -17.38
CA ASP A 183 -1.27 -14.27 -18.04
C ASP A 183 -0.98 -15.49 -17.14
N ASN A 184 -0.82 -15.26 -15.82
CA ASN A 184 -0.41 -16.28 -14.83
C ASN A 184 -1.49 -16.59 -13.78
N GLY A 185 -2.48 -15.75 -13.62
CA GLY A 185 -3.47 -15.86 -12.54
C GLY A 185 -3.12 -15.05 -11.30
N ILE A 186 -4.17 -14.68 -10.55
CA ILE A 186 -4.03 -13.87 -9.33
C ILE A 186 -3.45 -14.69 -8.17
N ASP A 187 -3.73 -15.98 -8.13
CA ASP A 187 -3.22 -16.90 -7.12
C ASP A 187 -1.69 -17.06 -7.21
N LEU A 188 -1.12 -17.17 -8.42
CA LEU A 188 0.32 -17.18 -8.62
C LEU A 188 0.95 -15.82 -8.30
N ALA A 189 0.28 -14.70 -8.61
CA ALA A 189 0.75 -13.38 -8.25
C ALA A 189 0.91 -13.22 -6.74
N ILE A 190 -0.10 -13.64 -5.98
CA ILE A 190 -0.09 -13.62 -4.51
C ILE A 190 1.00 -14.53 -3.97
N THR A 191 1.05 -15.75 -4.46
CA THR A 191 1.99 -16.78 -4.01
C THR A 191 3.44 -16.33 -4.22
N ASN A 192 3.79 -15.89 -5.42
CA ASN A 192 5.14 -15.45 -5.74
C ASN A 192 5.54 -14.17 -4.97
N ALA A 193 4.60 -13.26 -4.74
CA ALA A 193 4.87 -12.08 -3.92
C ALA A 193 5.16 -12.44 -2.46
N VAL A 194 4.37 -13.33 -1.87
CA VAL A 194 4.59 -13.82 -0.49
C VAL A 194 5.90 -14.60 -0.39
N GLU A 195 6.21 -15.44 -1.37
CA GLU A 195 7.49 -16.16 -1.43
C GLU A 195 8.68 -15.22 -1.48
N ALA A 196 8.65 -14.22 -2.35
CA ALA A 196 9.74 -13.25 -2.45
C ALA A 196 9.96 -12.52 -1.11
N ILE A 197 8.90 -12.12 -0.43
CA ILE A 197 8.98 -11.49 0.90
C ILE A 197 9.58 -12.45 1.92
N THR A 198 9.07 -13.68 1.98
CA THR A 198 9.52 -14.67 2.97
C THR A 198 10.97 -15.11 2.76
N THR A 199 11.40 -15.23 1.50
CA THR A 199 12.78 -15.55 1.14
C THR A 199 13.73 -14.44 1.60
N CYS A 200 13.36 -13.19 1.35
CA CYS A 200 14.16 -12.05 1.78
C CYS A 200 14.24 -11.92 3.31
N LEU A 201 13.13 -12.09 4.02
CA LEU A 201 13.12 -12.00 5.49
C LEU A 201 13.81 -13.18 6.19
N ARG A 202 13.97 -14.33 5.49
CA ARG A 202 14.71 -15.49 5.99
C ARG A 202 16.18 -15.52 5.57
N SER A 203 16.62 -14.61 4.69
CA SER A 203 18.03 -14.49 4.35
C SER A 203 18.87 -14.11 5.59
N GLU A 204 20.14 -14.47 5.60
CA GLU A 204 21.03 -14.19 6.73
C GLU A 204 21.09 -12.70 7.08
N ASP A 205 21.14 -11.85 6.07
CA ASP A 205 21.16 -10.39 6.24
C ASP A 205 19.77 -9.79 6.47
N GLN A 206 18.70 -10.54 6.25
CA GLN A 206 17.30 -10.07 6.26
C GLN A 206 17.09 -8.81 5.43
N TYR A 207 17.88 -8.63 4.37
CA TYR A 207 17.90 -7.43 3.54
C TYR A 207 17.80 -7.76 2.06
N CYS A 208 16.83 -7.17 1.38
CA CYS A 208 16.67 -7.28 -0.07
C CYS A 208 16.31 -5.94 -0.70
N VAL A 209 17.02 -5.62 -1.79
CA VAL A 209 16.65 -4.53 -2.71
C VAL A 209 16.01 -5.09 -3.97
N ASN A 210 16.48 -6.27 -4.41
CA ASN A 210 15.97 -6.94 -5.59
C ASN A 210 14.96 -8.02 -5.21
N VAL A 211 13.95 -8.17 -6.06
CA VAL A 211 12.97 -9.25 -5.90
C VAL A 211 13.60 -10.55 -6.40
N PRO A 212 13.66 -11.62 -5.59
CA PRO A 212 14.12 -12.92 -6.04
C PRO A 212 13.37 -13.40 -7.29
N ASP A 213 14.08 -14.01 -8.24
CA ASP A 213 13.47 -14.46 -9.51
C ASP A 213 12.68 -15.75 -9.35
N GLU A 214 13.14 -16.62 -8.47
CA GLU A 214 12.44 -17.85 -8.10
C GLU A 214 12.65 -18.12 -6.61
N ALA A 215 11.55 -18.36 -5.91
CA ALA A 215 11.62 -18.81 -4.53
C ALA A 215 11.35 -20.33 -4.49
N PRO A 216 12.28 -21.12 -3.95
CA PRO A 216 12.15 -22.58 -3.97
C PRO A 216 11.11 -23.16 -3.00
N SER A 217 10.62 -22.33 -2.06
CA SER A 217 9.93 -22.85 -0.88
C SER A 217 8.50 -23.32 -1.12
N LEU A 218 7.73 -22.74 -2.04
CA LEU A 218 6.36 -23.19 -2.31
C LEU A 218 6.27 -24.21 -3.45
N LYS A 219 7.20 -24.18 -4.41
CA LYS A 219 7.32 -25.26 -5.40
C LYS A 219 7.67 -26.59 -4.74
N SER A 220 8.50 -26.57 -3.69
CA SER A 220 8.80 -27.76 -2.89
C SER A 220 7.61 -28.30 -2.08
N LEU A 221 6.57 -27.45 -1.87
CA LEU A 221 5.32 -27.79 -1.17
C LEU A 221 4.21 -28.28 -2.12
N GLY A 222 4.52 -28.52 -3.40
CA GLY A 222 3.57 -29.09 -4.37
C GLY A 222 2.50 -28.12 -4.84
N MET A 223 2.83 -26.84 -4.90
CA MET A 223 1.99 -25.82 -5.54
C MET A 223 2.49 -25.60 -6.99
N SER A 224 2.18 -26.54 -7.87
CA SER A 224 2.32 -26.39 -9.33
C SER A 224 0.95 -26.21 -9.96
#